data_0bfb854be9bfe22d416d894ddd84e17f
#
_entry.id   0bfb854be9bfe22d416d894ddd84e17f
#
_cell.length_a   1.000
_cell.length_b   1.000
_cell.length_c   1.000
_cell.angle_alpha   90.00
_cell.angle_beta   90.00
_cell.angle_gamma   90.00
#
_symmetry.space_group_name_H-M   'P 1'
#
loop_
_entity.id
_entity.type
_entity.pdbx_description
1 polymer ?
#
loop_
_entity_poly.entity_id
_entity_poly.type
_entity_poly.pdbx_seq_one_letter_code
_entity_poly.pdbx_strand_id
1 'polypeptide(L)'
;LGQLAKTDKLDAKVLAQFGERVQPALTRLATENEQVLSALITRREQISNFLVAEKNRLNTAPKKLHASLNEHISWLKNQLKQLEREVDDFVNATPDFKEKDELLREVQGVGKKTSAKLIADVPELGQCDRKQIAALIGTAPYNHDSGNKNGQRSISGGRPDVRSVLYMATLTATRCNPVIREFYLRLLKAGKFKKVAIVVCMRKLLTILNAIIRDRVHWNPA
;
A
#
# COMPACT_ATOMS: atom_id res chain seq x y z
N LEU A 1 -11.20 31.09 -8.64
CA LEU A 1 -11.96 31.00 -9.88
C LEU A 1 -13.49 31.15 -9.72
N GLY A 2 -14.08 31.00 -8.52
CA GLY A 2 -15.49 31.32 -8.21
C GLY A 2 -16.58 30.54 -8.98
N GLN A 3 -16.21 29.57 -9.82
CA GLN A 3 -17.16 28.77 -10.59
C GLN A 3 -17.37 27.41 -9.92
N LEU A 4 -18.62 27.13 -9.50
CA LEU A 4 -19.04 25.90 -8.85
C LEU A 4 -19.42 24.78 -9.84
N ALA A 5 -19.65 25.13 -11.13
CA ALA A 5 -20.00 24.14 -12.16
C ALA A 5 -18.77 23.30 -12.54
N LYS A 6 -18.93 21.96 -12.53
CA LYS A 6 -17.91 21.01 -13.00
C LYS A 6 -18.26 20.55 -14.41
N THR A 7 -17.41 20.88 -15.38
CA THR A 7 -17.50 20.41 -16.77
C THR A 7 -16.09 20.09 -17.27
N ASP A 8 -15.97 19.14 -18.19
CA ASP A 8 -14.67 18.75 -18.77
C ASP A 8 -13.92 19.96 -19.39
N LYS A 9 -14.64 20.90 -19.97
CA LYS A 9 -14.08 22.14 -20.54
C LYS A 9 -13.45 23.04 -19.46
N LEU A 10 -14.08 23.16 -18.29
CA LEU A 10 -13.55 23.92 -17.16
C LEU A 10 -12.37 23.21 -16.52
N ASP A 11 -12.46 21.89 -16.37
CA ASP A 11 -11.36 21.07 -15.84
C ASP A 11 -10.14 21.15 -16.75
N ALA A 12 -10.30 21.03 -18.07
CA ALA A 12 -9.22 21.20 -19.04
C ALA A 12 -8.56 22.59 -18.95
N LYS A 13 -9.36 23.67 -18.82
CA LYS A 13 -8.83 25.01 -18.63
C LYS A 13 -8.06 25.19 -17.34
N VAL A 14 -8.55 24.61 -16.23
CA VAL A 14 -7.88 24.65 -14.91
C VAL A 14 -6.56 23.88 -14.98
N LEU A 15 -6.54 22.70 -15.61
CA LEU A 15 -5.33 21.90 -15.79
C LEU A 15 -4.29 22.63 -16.66
N ALA A 16 -4.71 23.28 -17.74
CA ALA A 16 -3.81 24.08 -18.58
C ALA A 16 -3.20 25.25 -17.80
N GLN A 17 -4.02 26.01 -17.05
CA GLN A 17 -3.53 27.10 -16.20
C GLN A 17 -2.61 26.62 -15.07
N PHE A 18 -2.89 25.43 -14.50
CA PHE A 18 -2.02 24.81 -13.51
C PHE A 18 -0.67 24.45 -14.10
N GLY A 19 -0.66 23.78 -15.28
CA GLY A 19 0.56 23.44 -15.99
C GLY A 19 1.42 24.65 -16.34
N GLU A 20 0.78 25.73 -16.83
CA GLU A 20 1.47 26.97 -17.19
C GLU A 20 2.07 27.71 -15.98
N ARG A 21 1.33 27.79 -14.88
CA ARG A 21 1.75 28.61 -13.70
C ARG A 21 2.62 27.84 -12.72
N VAL A 22 2.35 26.55 -12.50
CA VAL A 22 3.05 25.75 -11.48
C VAL A 22 4.24 25.02 -12.08
N GLN A 23 4.21 24.73 -13.39
CA GLN A 23 5.25 23.98 -14.10
C GLN A 23 5.70 22.74 -13.29
N PRO A 24 4.77 21.82 -12.95
CA PRO A 24 5.08 20.69 -12.11
C PRO A 24 6.19 19.83 -12.74
N ALA A 25 7.06 19.25 -11.91
CA ALA A 25 8.05 18.31 -12.39
C ALA A 25 7.39 17.16 -13.13
N LEU A 26 7.99 16.70 -14.23
CA LEU A 26 7.48 15.57 -14.99
C LEU A 26 7.46 14.31 -14.15
N THR A 27 6.31 13.66 -14.07
CA THR A 27 6.18 12.36 -13.43
C THR A 27 6.73 11.27 -14.36
N ARG A 28 7.56 10.38 -13.81
CA ARG A 28 8.03 9.21 -14.56
C ARG A 28 6.83 8.32 -14.92
N LEU A 29 6.72 7.97 -16.18
CA LEU A 29 5.74 6.99 -16.61
C LEU A 29 6.12 5.59 -16.11
N ALA A 30 5.12 4.81 -15.73
CA ALA A 30 5.33 3.41 -15.37
C ALA A 30 5.83 2.62 -16.59
N THR A 31 6.84 1.78 -16.39
CA THR A 31 7.33 0.87 -17.44
C THR A 31 6.27 -0.18 -17.76
N GLU A 32 6.40 -0.84 -18.91
CA GLU A 32 5.49 -1.94 -19.29
C GLU A 32 5.44 -3.03 -18.23
N ASN A 33 6.59 -3.43 -17.69
CA ASN A 33 6.65 -4.43 -16.62
C ASN A 33 5.93 -3.97 -15.33
N GLU A 34 6.05 -2.69 -14.95
CA GLU A 34 5.32 -2.14 -13.80
C GLU A 34 3.81 -2.15 -14.04
N GLN A 35 3.37 -1.83 -15.26
CA GLN A 35 1.95 -1.86 -15.64
C GLN A 35 1.39 -3.28 -15.59
N VAL A 36 2.12 -4.26 -16.13
CA VAL A 36 1.74 -5.69 -16.11
C VAL A 36 1.66 -6.18 -14.67
N LEU A 37 2.67 -5.92 -13.85
CA LEU A 37 2.67 -6.34 -12.44
C LEU A 37 1.50 -5.71 -11.66
N SER A 38 1.24 -4.41 -11.86
CA SER A 38 0.11 -3.72 -11.24
C SER A 38 -1.24 -4.31 -11.68
N ALA A 39 -1.39 -4.67 -12.95
CA ALA A 39 -2.58 -5.32 -13.47
C ALA A 39 -2.81 -6.72 -12.84
N LEU A 40 -1.76 -7.54 -12.71
CA LEU A 40 -1.81 -8.86 -12.05
C LEU A 40 -2.23 -8.73 -10.57
N ILE A 41 -1.64 -7.78 -9.86
CA ILE A 41 -1.96 -7.52 -8.45
C ILE A 41 -3.39 -7.01 -8.30
N THR A 42 -3.83 -6.09 -9.15
CA THR A 42 -5.21 -5.61 -9.17
C THR A 42 -6.19 -6.76 -9.41
N ARG A 43 -5.89 -7.64 -10.38
CA ARG A 43 -6.72 -8.81 -10.65
C ARG A 43 -6.78 -9.76 -9.47
N ARG A 44 -5.66 -10.02 -8.82
CA ARG A 44 -5.60 -10.84 -7.59
C ARG A 44 -6.46 -10.25 -6.47
N GLU A 45 -6.45 -8.93 -6.29
CA GLU A 45 -7.29 -8.24 -5.30
C GLU A 45 -8.78 -8.37 -5.62
N GLN A 46 -9.17 -8.22 -6.87
CA GLN A 46 -10.55 -8.43 -7.32
C GLN A 46 -11.05 -9.85 -6.99
N ILE A 47 -10.26 -10.87 -7.35
CA ILE A 47 -10.60 -12.28 -7.05
C ILE A 47 -10.68 -12.52 -5.53
N SER A 48 -9.77 -11.95 -4.75
CA SER A 48 -9.81 -12.02 -3.29
C SER A 48 -11.09 -11.40 -2.71
N ASN A 49 -11.51 -10.24 -3.23
CA ASN A 49 -12.73 -9.57 -2.80
C ASN A 49 -13.98 -10.38 -3.17
N PHE A 50 -14.03 -10.98 -4.35
CA PHE A 50 -15.12 -11.90 -4.74
C PHE A 50 -15.16 -13.11 -3.82
N LEU A 51 -14.01 -13.70 -3.48
CA LEU A 51 -13.94 -14.83 -2.54
C LEU A 51 -14.48 -14.47 -1.15
N VAL A 52 -14.17 -13.26 -0.64
CA VAL A 52 -14.71 -12.77 0.64
C VAL A 52 -16.23 -12.58 0.54
N ALA A 53 -16.72 -11.99 -0.55
CA ALA A 53 -18.14 -11.76 -0.78
C ALA A 53 -18.93 -13.09 -0.83
N GLU A 54 -18.41 -14.11 -1.56
CA GLU A 54 -19.05 -15.43 -1.63
C GLU A 54 -19.05 -16.16 -0.29
N LYS A 55 -17.97 -16.08 0.49
CA LYS A 55 -17.93 -16.65 1.84
C LYS A 55 -18.96 -15.98 2.77
N ASN A 56 -19.12 -14.67 2.68
CA ASN A 56 -20.13 -13.96 3.46
C ASN A 56 -21.56 -14.37 3.04
N ARG A 57 -21.82 -14.54 1.72
CA ARG A 57 -23.10 -15.06 1.22
C ARG A 57 -23.39 -16.47 1.73
N LEU A 58 -22.39 -17.33 1.75
CA LEU A 58 -22.54 -18.70 2.24
C LEU A 58 -23.04 -18.75 3.70
N ASN A 59 -22.58 -17.81 4.53
CA ASN A 59 -22.99 -17.73 5.94
C ASN A 59 -24.46 -17.36 6.13
N THR A 60 -25.09 -16.67 5.16
CA THR A 60 -26.47 -16.17 5.26
C THR A 60 -27.44 -16.86 4.29
N ALA A 61 -26.93 -17.64 3.33
CA ALA A 61 -27.73 -18.26 2.28
C ALA A 61 -28.52 -19.48 2.80
N PRO A 62 -29.70 -19.76 2.22
CA PRO A 62 -30.41 -21.01 2.45
C PRO A 62 -29.58 -22.23 2.03
N LYS A 63 -29.70 -23.34 2.77
CA LYS A 63 -28.92 -24.59 2.52
C LYS A 63 -28.99 -25.08 1.06
N LYS A 64 -30.12 -24.85 0.36
CA LYS A 64 -30.29 -25.22 -1.05
C LYS A 64 -29.24 -24.57 -1.98
N LEU A 65 -28.70 -23.40 -1.64
CA LEU A 65 -27.70 -22.69 -2.43
C LEU A 65 -26.25 -23.02 -2.05
N HIS A 66 -26.02 -23.74 -0.95
CA HIS A 66 -24.67 -23.99 -0.43
C HIS A 66 -23.78 -24.76 -1.42
N ALA A 67 -24.33 -25.70 -2.19
CA ALA A 67 -23.57 -26.46 -3.18
C ALA A 67 -22.97 -25.53 -4.26
N SER A 68 -23.82 -24.70 -4.88
CA SER A 68 -23.39 -23.73 -5.91
C SER A 68 -22.39 -22.71 -5.37
N LEU A 69 -22.63 -22.15 -4.16
CA LEU A 69 -21.72 -21.20 -3.55
C LEU A 69 -20.35 -21.83 -3.22
N ASN A 70 -20.33 -23.07 -2.73
CA ASN A 70 -19.08 -23.78 -2.44
C ASN A 70 -18.28 -24.11 -3.71
N GLU A 71 -18.95 -24.45 -4.81
CA GLU A 71 -18.33 -24.65 -6.13
C GLU A 71 -17.63 -23.35 -6.59
N HIS A 72 -18.37 -22.23 -6.56
CA HIS A 72 -17.79 -20.92 -6.93
C HIS A 72 -16.64 -20.49 -6.00
N ILE A 73 -16.78 -20.70 -4.69
CA ILE A 73 -15.70 -20.47 -3.72
C ILE A 73 -14.46 -21.31 -4.05
N SER A 74 -14.64 -22.56 -4.44
CA SER A 74 -13.54 -23.46 -4.81
C SER A 74 -12.85 -22.99 -6.07
N TRP A 75 -13.60 -22.58 -7.08
CA TRP A 75 -13.07 -21.99 -8.31
C TRP A 75 -12.29 -20.71 -8.03
N LEU A 76 -12.84 -19.77 -7.25
CA LEU A 76 -12.17 -18.51 -6.85
C LEU A 76 -10.86 -18.77 -6.09
N LYS A 77 -10.81 -19.78 -5.22
CA LYS A 77 -9.58 -20.17 -4.53
C LYS A 77 -8.51 -20.67 -5.49
N ASN A 78 -8.89 -21.47 -6.50
CA ASN A 78 -7.96 -21.97 -7.52
C ASN A 78 -7.42 -20.82 -8.38
N GLN A 79 -8.30 -19.89 -8.82
CA GLN A 79 -7.90 -18.70 -9.57
C GLN A 79 -6.95 -17.81 -8.76
N LEU A 80 -7.24 -17.61 -7.47
CA LEU A 80 -6.36 -16.83 -6.59
C LEU A 80 -4.97 -17.46 -6.46
N LYS A 81 -4.90 -18.78 -6.30
CA LYS A 81 -3.63 -19.53 -6.24
C LYS A 81 -2.84 -19.47 -7.54
N GLN A 82 -3.52 -19.51 -8.68
CA GLN A 82 -2.90 -19.36 -10.00
C GLN A 82 -2.29 -17.95 -10.15
N LEU A 83 -3.07 -16.89 -9.87
CA LEU A 83 -2.59 -15.51 -9.94
C LEU A 83 -1.44 -15.23 -8.96
N GLU A 84 -1.44 -15.85 -7.78
CA GLU A 84 -0.32 -15.73 -6.83
C GLU A 84 0.98 -16.32 -7.41
N ARG A 85 0.89 -17.43 -8.18
CA ARG A 85 2.04 -18.00 -8.90
C ARG A 85 2.48 -17.10 -10.04
N GLU A 86 1.54 -16.62 -10.86
CA GLU A 86 1.85 -15.72 -11.99
C GLU A 86 2.57 -14.44 -11.51
N VAL A 87 2.14 -13.86 -10.38
CA VAL A 87 2.83 -12.72 -9.75
C VAL A 87 4.24 -13.10 -9.31
N ASP A 88 4.40 -14.24 -8.61
CA ASP A 88 5.71 -14.71 -8.15
C ASP A 88 6.65 -14.97 -9.34
N ASP A 89 6.17 -15.63 -10.38
CA ASP A 89 6.93 -15.95 -11.60
C ASP A 89 7.36 -14.68 -12.34
N PHE A 90 6.44 -13.72 -12.48
CA PHE A 90 6.71 -12.45 -13.14
C PHE A 90 7.76 -11.61 -12.37
N VAL A 91 7.66 -11.55 -11.04
CA VAL A 91 8.66 -10.87 -10.19
C VAL A 91 10.02 -11.54 -10.34
N ASN A 92 10.08 -12.89 -10.31
CA ASN A 92 11.34 -13.62 -10.43
C ASN A 92 11.97 -13.51 -11.83
N ALA A 93 11.15 -13.39 -12.89
CA ALA A 93 11.62 -13.25 -14.27
C ALA A 93 12.17 -11.84 -14.58
N THR A 94 11.84 -10.83 -13.77
CA THR A 94 12.27 -9.45 -13.97
C THR A 94 13.42 -9.12 -12.99
N PRO A 95 14.69 -8.97 -13.45
CA PRO A 95 15.84 -8.87 -12.54
C PRO A 95 15.74 -7.75 -11.50
N ASP A 96 15.30 -6.53 -11.88
CA ASP A 96 15.14 -5.40 -10.96
C ASP A 96 14.03 -5.66 -9.91
N PHE A 97 12.95 -6.35 -10.30
CA PHE A 97 11.86 -6.69 -9.36
C PHE A 97 12.31 -7.78 -8.40
N LYS A 98 13.04 -8.78 -8.88
CA LYS A 98 13.61 -9.85 -8.05
C LYS A 98 14.52 -9.30 -6.98
N GLU A 99 15.48 -8.45 -7.37
CA GLU A 99 16.39 -7.80 -6.41
C GLU A 99 15.63 -6.99 -5.36
N LYS A 100 14.64 -6.18 -5.78
CA LYS A 100 13.79 -5.42 -4.86
C LYS A 100 12.96 -6.33 -3.95
N ASP A 101 12.42 -7.42 -4.46
CA ASP A 101 11.64 -8.39 -3.67
C ASP A 101 12.50 -9.05 -2.60
N GLU A 102 13.71 -9.48 -2.95
CA GLU A 102 14.67 -10.08 -2.02
C GLU A 102 15.00 -9.10 -0.89
N LEU A 103 15.38 -7.86 -1.20
CA LEU A 103 15.71 -6.83 -0.22
C LEU A 103 14.53 -6.48 0.70
N LEU A 104 13.35 -6.30 0.15
CA LEU A 104 12.16 -5.94 0.93
C LEU A 104 11.74 -7.06 1.88
N ARG A 105 11.87 -8.31 1.47
CA ARG A 105 11.45 -9.48 2.25
C ARG A 105 12.40 -9.88 3.37
N GLU A 106 13.61 -9.36 3.37
CA GLU A 106 14.51 -9.50 4.52
C GLU A 106 13.97 -8.80 5.77
N VAL A 107 13.15 -7.77 5.58
CA VAL A 107 12.53 -7.05 6.71
C VAL A 107 11.38 -7.87 7.29
N GLN A 108 11.58 -8.39 8.49
CA GLN A 108 10.58 -9.21 9.17
C GLN A 108 9.25 -8.46 9.28
N GLY A 109 8.19 -9.12 8.80
CA GLY A 109 6.85 -8.56 8.67
C GLY A 109 6.46 -8.20 7.24
N VAL A 110 7.42 -8.11 6.32
CA VAL A 110 7.18 -7.90 4.90
C VAL A 110 7.18 -9.25 4.18
N GLY A 111 6.01 -9.68 3.74
CA GLY A 111 5.84 -10.90 2.95
C GLY A 111 5.71 -10.61 1.46
N LYS A 112 5.67 -11.69 0.64
CA LYS A 112 5.53 -11.62 -0.83
C LYS A 112 4.45 -10.63 -1.31
N LYS A 113 3.25 -10.69 -0.71
CA LYS A 113 2.13 -9.81 -1.09
C LYS A 113 2.43 -8.34 -0.87
N THR A 114 3.09 -8.01 0.22
CA THR A 114 3.48 -6.63 0.55
C THR A 114 4.60 -6.15 -0.37
N SER A 115 5.60 -6.98 -0.59
CA SER A 115 6.73 -6.67 -1.46
C SER A 115 6.26 -6.43 -2.90
N ALA A 116 5.52 -7.37 -3.49
CA ALA A 116 4.98 -7.24 -4.84
C ALA A 116 4.11 -5.98 -5.02
N LYS A 117 3.23 -5.67 -4.03
CA LYS A 117 2.40 -4.45 -4.05
C LYS A 117 3.25 -3.18 -4.00
N LEU A 118 4.31 -3.15 -3.19
CA LEU A 118 5.21 -2.00 -3.13
C LEU A 118 5.98 -1.81 -4.43
N ILE A 119 6.47 -2.89 -5.05
CA ILE A 119 7.19 -2.85 -6.33
C ILE A 119 6.28 -2.32 -7.44
N ALA A 120 5.04 -2.81 -7.52
CA ALA A 120 4.10 -2.44 -8.57
C ALA A 120 3.55 -1.02 -8.41
N ASP A 121 3.09 -0.69 -7.21
CA ASP A 121 2.28 0.51 -6.99
C ASP A 121 3.05 1.66 -6.34
N VAL A 122 4.36 1.48 -6.06
CA VAL A 122 5.22 2.54 -5.50
C VAL A 122 6.54 2.57 -6.28
N PRO A 123 6.52 2.91 -7.58
CA PRO A 123 7.74 3.00 -8.39
C PRO A 123 8.71 4.08 -7.87
N GLU A 124 8.23 5.02 -7.04
CA GLU A 124 9.03 6.05 -6.38
C GLU A 124 9.79 5.55 -5.15
N LEU A 125 9.57 4.29 -4.74
CA LEU A 125 10.26 3.69 -3.59
C LEU A 125 11.78 3.68 -3.83
N GLY A 126 12.52 4.24 -2.89
CA GLY A 126 13.97 4.44 -3.03
C GLY A 126 14.38 5.76 -3.72
N GLN A 127 13.44 6.49 -4.34
CA GLN A 127 13.72 7.75 -5.03
C GLN A 127 13.27 8.98 -4.22
N CYS A 128 12.37 8.80 -3.28
CA CYS A 128 11.82 9.85 -2.43
C CYS A 128 12.56 9.99 -1.11
N ASP A 129 12.52 11.18 -0.52
CA ASP A 129 12.91 11.36 0.87
C ASP A 129 11.83 10.78 1.82
N ARG A 130 12.16 10.73 3.12
CA ARG A 130 11.26 10.17 4.16
C ARG A 130 9.93 10.93 4.32
N LYS A 131 9.88 12.23 3.96
CA LYS A 131 8.66 13.04 4.06
C LYS A 131 7.81 12.84 2.82
N GLN A 132 8.44 12.86 1.64
CA GLN A 132 7.80 12.65 0.35
C GLN A 132 7.13 11.27 0.29
N ILE A 133 7.87 10.19 0.62
CA ILE A 133 7.29 8.84 0.58
C ILE A 133 6.15 8.66 1.59
N ALA A 134 6.25 9.29 2.78
CA ALA A 134 5.19 9.24 3.77
C ALA A 134 3.93 10.01 3.33
N ALA A 135 4.08 11.14 2.63
CA ALA A 135 2.97 11.88 2.04
C ALA A 135 2.35 11.12 0.88
N LEU A 136 3.16 10.56 -0.02
CA LEU A 136 2.73 9.78 -1.18
C LEU A 136 1.84 8.58 -0.79
N ILE A 137 2.22 7.85 0.24
CA ILE A 137 1.44 6.71 0.75
C ILE A 137 0.28 7.15 1.67
N GLY A 138 0.31 8.40 2.15
CA GLY A 138 -0.70 8.91 3.08
C GLY A 138 -0.49 8.43 4.52
N THR A 139 0.76 8.27 4.95
CA THR A 139 1.15 7.95 6.33
C THR A 139 1.63 9.18 7.11
N ALA A 140 1.73 10.33 6.45
CA ALA A 140 2.01 11.60 7.10
C ALA A 140 0.74 12.12 7.80
N PRO A 141 0.82 12.56 9.07
CA PRO A 141 -0.33 13.13 9.74
C PRO A 141 -0.58 14.55 9.22
N TYR A 142 -1.84 14.85 8.92
CA TYR A 142 -2.29 16.21 8.61
C TYR A 142 -2.77 16.94 9.88
N ASN A 143 -2.45 18.21 9.95
CA ASN A 143 -2.99 19.08 10.98
C ASN A 143 -4.44 19.46 10.63
N HIS A 144 -5.29 19.49 11.64
CA HIS A 144 -6.66 19.99 11.56
C HIS A 144 -6.85 21.17 12.52
N ASP A 145 -5.83 22.03 12.58
CA ASP A 145 -5.81 23.18 13.46
C ASP A 145 -6.55 24.34 12.78
N SER A 146 -7.41 25.04 13.51
CA SER A 146 -8.09 26.26 13.05
C SER A 146 -8.23 27.26 14.18
N GLY A 147 -7.65 28.45 14.04
CA GLY A 147 -7.63 29.47 15.09
C GLY A 147 -7.06 28.94 16.40
N ASN A 148 -7.82 29.04 17.49
CA ASN A 148 -7.41 28.56 18.81
C ASN A 148 -7.67 27.05 19.04
N LYS A 149 -8.23 26.34 18.04
CA LYS A 149 -8.56 24.91 18.16
C LYS A 149 -7.43 24.06 17.59
N ASN A 150 -6.74 23.31 18.46
CA ASN A 150 -5.82 22.26 18.06
C ASN A 150 -6.61 20.99 17.77
N GLY A 151 -6.76 20.64 16.49
CA GLY A 151 -7.47 19.47 16.04
C GLY A 151 -6.67 18.17 16.22
N GLN A 152 -7.36 17.05 16.28
CA GLN A 152 -6.69 15.75 16.32
C GLN A 152 -6.07 15.43 14.95
N ARG A 153 -4.76 15.17 14.93
CA ARG A 153 -4.04 14.82 13.70
C ARG A 153 -4.44 13.44 13.22
N SER A 154 -4.78 13.34 11.95
CA SER A 154 -5.11 12.07 11.28
C SER A 154 -4.33 11.91 9.99
N ILE A 155 -4.17 10.65 9.54
CA ILE A 155 -3.62 10.35 8.23
C ILE A 155 -4.75 10.39 7.20
N SER A 156 -4.49 10.94 6.00
CA SER A 156 -5.45 10.93 4.90
C SER A 156 -4.73 11.04 3.55
N GLY A 157 -5.49 10.88 2.45
CA GLY A 157 -4.92 10.97 1.09
C GLY A 157 -3.96 9.84 0.74
N GLY A 158 -3.12 10.06 -0.24
CA GLY A 158 -2.14 9.12 -0.74
C GLY A 158 -2.75 7.86 -1.36
N ARG A 159 -2.01 6.73 -1.33
CA ARG A 159 -2.39 5.44 -1.93
C ARG A 159 -3.04 4.52 -0.88
N PRO A 160 -4.38 4.45 -0.77
CA PRO A 160 -5.06 3.71 0.30
C PRO A 160 -4.81 2.21 0.25
N ASP A 161 -4.70 1.61 -0.94
CA ASP A 161 -4.47 0.17 -1.11
C ASP A 161 -3.08 -0.22 -0.61
N VAL A 162 -2.05 0.55 -0.96
CA VAL A 162 -0.69 0.37 -0.45
C VAL A 162 -0.65 0.55 1.07
N ARG A 163 -1.35 1.57 1.57
CA ARG A 163 -1.44 1.82 3.01
C ARG A 163 -2.09 0.67 3.78
N SER A 164 -3.13 0.03 3.20
CA SER A 164 -3.80 -1.13 3.79
C SER A 164 -2.84 -2.33 3.91
N VAL A 165 -2.11 -2.65 2.85
CA VAL A 165 -1.13 -3.75 2.84
C VAL A 165 0.03 -3.46 3.80
N LEU A 166 0.51 -2.22 3.84
CA LEU A 166 1.57 -1.78 4.75
C LEU A 166 1.12 -1.84 6.22
N TYR A 167 -0.17 -1.55 6.50
CA TYR A 167 -0.74 -1.71 7.84
C TYR A 167 -0.67 -3.16 8.32
N MET A 168 -1.04 -4.11 7.48
CA MET A 168 -0.98 -5.54 7.82
C MET A 168 0.46 -6.03 8.00
N ALA A 169 1.38 -5.60 7.14
CA ALA A 169 2.81 -5.88 7.29
C ALA A 169 3.36 -5.32 8.62
N THR A 170 2.96 -4.09 8.97
CA THR A 170 3.37 -3.45 10.22
C THR A 170 2.81 -4.19 11.43
N LEU A 171 1.56 -4.62 11.38
CA LEU A 171 0.94 -5.41 12.47
C LEU A 171 1.73 -6.70 12.73
N THR A 172 2.20 -7.36 11.69
CA THR A 172 3.09 -8.52 11.80
C THR A 172 4.46 -8.10 12.35
N ALA A 173 5.05 -7.03 11.82
CA ALA A 173 6.35 -6.52 12.24
C ALA A 173 6.40 -6.10 13.73
N THR A 174 5.29 -5.61 14.31
CA THR A 174 5.24 -5.32 15.75
C THR A 174 5.44 -6.56 16.63
N ARG A 175 5.34 -7.77 16.07
CA ARG A 175 5.54 -9.04 16.77
C ARG A 175 6.90 -9.68 16.48
N CYS A 176 7.35 -9.64 15.23
CA CYS A 176 8.52 -10.39 14.77
C CYS A 176 9.76 -9.52 14.44
N ASN A 177 9.60 -8.22 14.19
CA ASN A 177 10.71 -7.33 13.87
C ASN A 177 11.20 -6.61 15.13
N PRO A 178 12.44 -6.80 15.59
CA PRO A 178 12.91 -6.24 16.86
C PRO A 178 12.84 -4.69 16.87
N VAL A 179 13.24 -4.02 15.79
CA VAL A 179 13.27 -2.55 15.68
C VAL A 179 11.87 -1.95 15.71
N ILE A 180 10.92 -2.58 15.02
CA ILE A 180 9.52 -2.11 15.00
C ILE A 180 8.82 -2.46 16.31
N ARG A 181 9.08 -3.64 16.88
CA ARG A 181 8.52 -4.07 18.17
C ARG A 181 8.93 -3.14 19.31
N GLU A 182 10.22 -2.86 19.43
CA GLU A 182 10.74 -1.95 20.46
C GLU A 182 10.12 -0.56 20.32
N PHE A 183 10.07 -0.04 19.10
CA PHE A 183 9.47 1.26 18.81
C PHE A 183 7.98 1.28 19.16
N TYR A 184 7.24 0.22 18.82
CA TYR A 184 5.83 0.08 19.18
C TYR A 184 5.60 0.08 20.69
N LEU A 185 6.37 -0.73 21.44
CA LEU A 185 6.27 -0.79 22.90
C LEU A 185 6.60 0.55 23.58
N ARG A 186 7.60 1.26 23.06
CA ARG A 186 7.93 2.62 23.52
C ARG A 186 6.78 3.59 23.33
N LEU A 187 6.07 3.54 22.20
CA LEU A 187 4.91 4.37 21.94
C LEU A 187 3.74 4.06 22.88
N LEU A 188 3.50 2.77 23.16
CA LEU A 188 2.48 2.37 24.14
C LEU A 188 2.81 2.85 25.55
N LYS A 189 4.07 2.70 25.96
CA LYS A 189 4.56 3.21 27.27
C LYS A 189 4.41 4.72 27.39
N ALA A 190 4.53 5.45 26.27
CA ALA A 190 4.28 6.89 26.19
C ALA A 190 2.78 7.26 26.12
N GLY A 191 1.86 6.31 26.37
CA GLY A 191 0.41 6.54 26.44
C GLY A 191 -0.30 6.65 25.08
N LYS A 192 0.34 6.27 23.95
CA LYS A 192 -0.31 6.29 22.64
C LYS A 192 -1.30 5.13 22.50
N PHE A 193 -2.48 5.41 21.93
CA PHE A 193 -3.44 4.34 21.60
C PHE A 193 -2.85 3.34 20.60
N LYS A 194 -3.19 2.05 20.74
CA LYS A 194 -2.67 0.95 19.91
C LYS A 194 -2.72 1.25 18.40
N LYS A 195 -3.86 1.72 17.88
CA LYS A 195 -4.02 2.05 16.47
C LYS A 195 -3.11 3.19 16.03
N VAL A 196 -2.96 4.21 16.84
CA VAL A 196 -2.04 5.34 16.57
C VAL A 196 -0.61 4.84 16.55
N ALA A 197 -0.20 4.05 17.55
CA ALA A 197 1.13 3.47 17.62
C ALA A 197 1.46 2.62 16.38
N ILE A 198 0.51 1.79 15.87
CA ILE A 198 0.69 1.01 14.63
C ILE A 198 0.89 1.95 13.44
N VAL A 199 0.11 3.02 13.30
CA VAL A 199 0.25 3.99 12.19
C VAL A 199 1.62 4.69 12.22
N VAL A 200 2.11 5.03 13.40
CA VAL A 200 3.47 5.61 13.56
C VAL A 200 4.55 4.58 13.19
N CYS A 201 4.38 3.31 13.60
CA CYS A 201 5.25 2.21 13.20
C CYS A 201 5.22 1.95 11.69
N MET A 202 4.04 2.08 11.06
CA MET A 202 3.87 1.95 9.61
C MET A 202 4.72 2.98 8.85
N ARG A 203 4.74 4.23 9.31
CA ARG A 203 5.62 5.27 8.74
C ARG A 203 7.09 4.93 8.93
N LYS A 204 7.49 4.41 10.12
CA LYS A 204 8.86 3.97 10.37
C LYS A 204 9.25 2.81 9.46
N LEU A 205 8.41 1.78 9.34
CA LEU A 205 8.63 0.64 8.44
C LEU A 205 8.80 1.12 6.98
N LEU A 206 7.90 1.97 6.49
CA LEU A 206 7.98 2.54 5.14
C LEU A 206 9.31 3.30 4.91
N THR A 207 9.76 4.07 5.89
CA THR A 207 11.03 4.79 5.80
C THR A 207 12.24 3.83 5.72
N ILE A 208 12.19 2.72 6.46
CA ILE A 208 13.21 1.67 6.41
C ILE A 208 13.23 1.03 5.02
N LEU A 209 12.07 0.60 4.51
CA LEU A 209 11.95 -0.03 3.20
C LEU A 209 12.42 0.91 2.07
N ASN A 210 12.08 2.19 2.18
CA ASN A 210 12.53 3.21 1.22
C ASN A 210 14.05 3.38 1.24
N ALA A 211 14.68 3.36 2.42
CA ALA A 211 16.14 3.46 2.54
C ALA A 211 16.84 2.21 1.97
N ILE A 212 16.34 1.02 2.27
CA ILE A 212 16.87 -0.26 1.75
C ILE A 212 16.88 -0.26 0.22
N ILE A 213 15.79 0.13 -0.41
CA ILE A 213 15.70 0.17 -1.88
C ILE A 213 16.57 1.29 -2.47
N ARG A 214 16.66 2.45 -1.82
CA ARG A 214 17.51 3.56 -2.27
C ARG A 214 18.99 3.20 -2.25
N ASP A 215 19.43 2.60 -1.13
CA ASP A 215 20.85 2.34 -0.87
C ASP A 215 21.28 0.94 -1.35
N ARG A 216 20.32 0.11 -1.78
CA ARG A 216 20.53 -1.29 -2.20
C ARG A 216 21.31 -2.10 -1.16
N VAL A 217 20.94 -1.94 0.09
CA VAL A 217 21.61 -2.60 1.22
C VAL A 217 20.72 -3.63 1.86
N HIS A 218 21.33 -4.71 2.37
CA HIS A 218 20.64 -5.73 3.11
C HIS A 218 20.11 -5.21 4.45
N TRP A 219 18.99 -5.78 4.92
CA TRP A 219 18.42 -5.40 6.19
C TRP A 219 19.32 -5.83 7.35
N ASN A 220 19.79 -4.86 8.13
CA ASN A 220 20.53 -5.09 9.38
C ASN A 220 19.77 -4.45 10.55
N PRO A 221 19.20 -5.24 11.48
CA PRO A 221 18.46 -4.74 12.64
C PRO A 221 19.39 -4.32 13.79
N ALA A 222 20.57 -3.74 13.50
CA ALA A 222 21.48 -3.26 14.53
C ALA A 222 20.89 -2.16 15.44
#